data_69e92881d475ba172b275722ca75e5d1
#
_entry.id   69e92881d475ba172b275722ca75e5d1
#
_cell.length_a   1.000
_cell.length_b   1.000
_cell.length_c   1.000
_cell.angle_alpha   90.00
_cell.angle_beta   90.00
_cell.angle_gamma   90.00
#
_symmetry.space_group_name_H-M   'P 1'
#
loop_
_entity.id
_entity.type
_entity.pdbx_description
1 polymer ?
#
loop_
_entity_poly.entity_id
_entity_poly.type
_entity_poly.pdbx_seq_one_letter_code
_entity_poly.pdbx_strand_id
1 'polypeptide(L)'
;LQRIFKADRSREYLLAGTLFFVVGLAGCNTANLNPSETLSEGYILDEKALAFVPVGSSREQVILSLGSPSSTATFDNEVFYYISQKRKRSVAFMQPKVTDRRILAVYFDQKSKVASISNYGLQDGKVFDFISRTTPTGGKDLSFLGQLLAGVGKAPGSIGAGGPPGQ
;
A
#
# COMPACT_ATOMS: atom_id res chain seq x y z
N LEU A 1 4.26 -44.38 -64.13
CA LEU A 1 5.15 -43.21 -63.89
C LEU A 1 4.40 -42.00 -63.27
N GLN A 2 3.07 -41.81 -63.44
CA GLN A 2 2.34 -40.64 -62.91
C GLN A 2 1.96 -40.75 -61.42
N ARG A 3 2.02 -41.93 -60.78
CA ARG A 3 1.63 -42.10 -59.38
C ARG A 3 2.74 -41.75 -58.35
N ILE A 4 3.99 -41.73 -58.80
CA ILE A 4 5.12 -41.45 -57.88
C ILE A 4 5.28 -39.94 -57.65
N PHE A 5 4.95 -39.12 -58.63
CA PHE A 5 5.04 -37.65 -58.51
C PHE A 5 3.94 -37.01 -57.64
N LYS A 6 2.83 -37.70 -57.41
CA LYS A 6 1.71 -37.15 -56.63
C LYS A 6 1.89 -37.32 -55.13
N ALA A 7 2.71 -38.29 -54.71
CA ALA A 7 2.96 -38.58 -53.30
C ALA A 7 4.01 -37.64 -52.66
N ASP A 8 4.88 -37.07 -53.46
CA ASP A 8 5.95 -36.21 -53.02
C ASP A 8 5.45 -34.80 -52.66
N ARG A 9 4.53 -34.27 -53.45
CA ARG A 9 3.95 -32.95 -53.23
C ARG A 9 3.12 -32.82 -51.93
N SER A 10 2.45 -33.91 -51.54
CA SER A 10 1.67 -33.93 -50.27
C SER A 10 2.57 -33.90 -49.03
N ARG A 11 3.75 -34.50 -49.12
CA ARG A 11 4.74 -34.48 -48.01
C ARG A 11 5.37 -33.08 -47.85
N GLU A 12 5.62 -32.39 -48.96
CA GLU A 12 6.12 -31.00 -48.96
C GLU A 12 5.11 -30.04 -48.30
N TYR A 13 3.81 -30.17 -48.61
CA TYR A 13 2.78 -29.35 -47.97
C TYR A 13 2.57 -29.69 -46.48
N LEU A 14 2.72 -30.95 -46.08
CA LEU A 14 2.67 -31.34 -44.69
C LEU A 14 3.86 -30.82 -43.90
N LEU A 15 5.05 -30.86 -44.44
CA LEU A 15 6.26 -30.31 -43.84
C LEU A 15 6.22 -28.77 -43.76
N ALA A 16 5.74 -28.12 -44.81
CA ALA A 16 5.54 -26.65 -44.80
C ALA A 16 4.46 -26.22 -43.80
N GLY A 17 3.37 -26.96 -43.69
CA GLY A 17 2.30 -26.68 -42.74
C GLY A 17 2.73 -26.83 -41.29
N THR A 18 3.52 -27.88 -40.96
CA THR A 18 4.07 -28.07 -39.62
C THR A 18 5.10 -27.02 -39.25
N LEU A 19 5.95 -26.59 -40.23
CA LEU A 19 6.92 -25.53 -39.98
C LEU A 19 6.22 -24.19 -39.73
N PHE A 20 5.14 -23.89 -40.43
CA PHE A 20 4.37 -22.65 -40.25
C PHE A 20 3.64 -22.61 -38.89
N PHE A 21 3.16 -23.78 -38.44
CA PHE A 21 2.50 -23.91 -37.10
C PHE A 21 3.46 -23.75 -35.93
N VAL A 22 4.70 -24.24 -36.04
CA VAL A 22 5.74 -24.09 -35.01
C VAL A 22 6.22 -22.65 -34.90
N VAL A 23 6.32 -21.90 -36.00
CA VAL A 23 6.72 -20.49 -35.95
C VAL A 23 5.62 -19.59 -35.34
N GLY A 24 4.34 -19.96 -35.51
CA GLY A 24 3.22 -19.22 -34.90
C GLY A 24 3.14 -19.28 -33.38
N LEU A 25 3.72 -20.30 -32.73
CA LEU A 25 3.72 -20.42 -31.26
C LEU A 25 4.88 -19.64 -30.59
N ALA A 26 5.89 -19.23 -31.31
CA ALA A 26 7.04 -18.49 -30.77
C ALA A 26 6.75 -17.01 -30.47
N GLY A 27 5.57 -16.50 -30.84
CA GLY A 27 5.18 -15.09 -30.70
C GLY A 27 4.56 -14.68 -29.36
N CYS A 28 4.30 -15.61 -28.43
CA CYS A 28 3.81 -15.25 -27.11
C CYS A 28 4.97 -14.79 -26.22
N ASN A 29 5.25 -13.48 -26.27
CA ASN A 29 6.17 -12.86 -25.33
C ASN A 29 5.50 -12.84 -23.93
N THR A 30 5.78 -13.86 -23.13
CA THR A 30 5.27 -14.01 -21.76
C THR A 30 5.95 -13.08 -20.75
N ALA A 31 6.84 -12.19 -21.21
CA ALA A 31 7.62 -11.30 -20.34
C ALA A 31 6.78 -10.29 -19.54
N ASN A 32 5.50 -10.10 -19.89
CA ASN A 32 4.60 -9.15 -19.20
C ASN A 32 3.47 -9.84 -18.38
N LEU A 33 3.50 -11.15 -18.24
CA LEU A 33 2.53 -11.86 -17.41
C LEU A 33 3.00 -11.90 -15.94
N ASN A 34 3.33 -10.72 -15.38
CA ASN A 34 3.47 -10.63 -13.93
C ASN A 34 2.06 -10.41 -13.37
N PRO A 35 1.38 -11.45 -12.84
CA PRO A 35 0.00 -11.33 -12.36
C PRO A 35 -0.10 -10.52 -11.07
N SER A 36 1.03 -10.13 -10.48
CA SER A 36 1.05 -9.39 -9.23
C SER A 36 1.05 -7.88 -9.50
N GLU A 37 0.06 -7.21 -8.95
CA GLU A 37 -0.11 -5.76 -9.00
C GLU A 37 0.04 -5.17 -7.61
N THR A 38 0.79 -4.06 -7.50
CA THR A 38 0.89 -3.28 -6.26
C THR A 38 0.18 -1.96 -6.46
N LEU A 39 -0.86 -1.74 -5.65
CA LEU A 39 -1.65 -0.51 -5.65
C LEU A 39 -1.23 0.32 -4.44
N SER A 40 -0.92 1.59 -4.68
CA SER A 40 -0.69 2.58 -3.62
C SER A 40 -1.95 3.41 -3.46
N GLU A 41 -2.47 3.51 -2.24
CA GLU A 41 -3.70 4.23 -1.92
C GLU A 41 -3.46 5.21 -0.76
N GLY A 42 -4.22 6.29 -0.73
CA GLY A 42 -4.13 7.31 0.29
C GLY A 42 -3.06 8.35 0.00
N TYR A 43 -2.50 8.93 1.05
CA TYR A 43 -1.48 9.97 0.95
C TYR A 43 -0.16 9.39 0.41
N ILE A 44 0.38 9.98 -0.64
CA ILE A 44 1.71 9.64 -1.14
C ILE A 44 2.71 10.56 -0.48
N LEU A 45 3.53 10.01 0.42
CA LEU A 45 4.57 10.77 1.09
C LEU A 45 5.64 11.20 0.07
N ASP A 46 5.69 12.50 -0.21
CA ASP A 46 6.78 13.12 -0.95
C ASP A 46 7.79 13.68 0.05
N GLU A 47 8.99 13.11 0.07
CA GLU A 47 10.09 13.57 0.93
C GLU A 47 10.46 15.04 0.68
N LYS A 48 10.29 15.51 -0.57
CA LYS A 48 10.52 16.91 -0.91
C LYS A 48 9.46 17.80 -0.28
N ALA A 49 8.18 17.39 -0.33
CA ALA A 49 7.10 18.14 0.32
C ALA A 49 7.30 18.20 1.84
N LEU A 50 7.78 17.11 2.43
CA LEU A 50 8.10 17.06 3.86
C LEU A 50 9.23 18.02 4.25
N ALA A 51 10.22 18.22 3.38
CA ALA A 51 11.32 19.17 3.62
C ALA A 51 10.86 20.63 3.74
N PHE A 52 9.68 20.97 3.18
CA PHE A 52 9.08 22.30 3.34
C PHE A 52 8.29 22.50 4.64
N VAL A 53 8.24 21.45 5.48
CA VAL A 53 7.52 21.47 6.76
C VAL A 53 8.49 21.18 7.92
N PRO A 54 9.47 22.05 8.19
CA PRO A 54 10.32 21.91 9.36
C PRO A 54 9.53 22.14 10.67
N VAL A 55 10.09 21.70 11.78
CA VAL A 55 9.58 22.03 13.11
C VAL A 55 9.47 23.56 13.25
N GLY A 56 8.35 24.02 13.79
CA GLY A 56 8.01 25.45 13.89
C GLY A 56 7.18 26.00 12.72
N SER A 57 6.93 25.21 11.65
CA SER A 57 6.02 25.60 10.56
C SER A 57 4.62 25.84 11.07
N SER A 58 3.88 26.74 10.42
CA SER A 58 2.48 26.97 10.76
C SER A 58 1.57 25.84 10.24
N ARG A 59 0.40 25.72 10.82
CA ARG A 59 -0.65 24.79 10.40
C ARG A 59 -1.00 24.96 8.91
N GLU A 60 -1.11 26.22 8.48
CA GLU A 60 -1.42 26.59 7.09
C GLU A 60 -0.31 26.15 6.14
N GLN A 61 0.94 26.30 6.54
CA GLN A 61 2.09 25.83 5.75
C GLN A 61 2.09 24.33 5.59
N VAL A 62 1.72 23.58 6.63
CA VAL A 62 1.56 22.12 6.56
C VAL A 62 0.50 21.75 5.52
N ILE A 63 -0.67 22.40 5.56
CA ILE A 63 -1.76 22.13 4.61
C ILE A 63 -1.35 22.51 3.17
N LEU A 64 -0.63 23.61 2.99
CA LEU A 64 -0.15 24.03 1.66
C LEU A 64 0.88 23.05 1.09
N SER A 65 1.77 22.51 1.94
CA SER A 65 2.86 21.63 1.50
C SER A 65 2.44 20.17 1.37
N LEU A 66 1.68 19.65 2.34
CA LEU A 66 1.29 18.25 2.42
C LEU A 66 -0.16 18.00 1.97
N GLY A 67 -0.94 19.05 1.74
CA GLY A 67 -2.37 18.93 1.45
C GLY A 67 -3.21 18.69 2.71
N SER A 68 -4.50 18.37 2.49
CA SER A 68 -5.43 18.07 3.59
C SER A 68 -5.08 16.73 4.24
N PRO A 69 -5.09 16.65 5.58
CA PRO A 69 -4.83 15.42 6.28
C PRO A 69 -5.94 14.39 6.05
N SER A 70 -5.60 13.11 6.12
CA SER A 70 -6.56 12.01 6.03
C SER A 70 -7.46 11.95 7.26
N SER A 71 -6.95 12.36 8.43
CA SER A 71 -7.67 12.42 9.70
C SER A 71 -6.99 13.44 10.60
N THR A 72 -7.75 13.99 11.54
CA THR A 72 -7.25 14.85 12.61
C THR A 72 -7.68 14.30 13.97
N ALA A 73 -6.87 14.49 14.98
CA ALA A 73 -7.24 14.19 16.36
C ALA A 73 -6.71 15.29 17.29
N THR A 74 -7.35 15.42 18.43
CA THR A 74 -6.91 16.31 19.49
C THR A 74 -6.84 15.47 20.79
N PHE A 75 -5.62 15.27 21.29
CA PHE A 75 -5.37 14.67 22.58
C PHE A 75 -5.05 15.79 23.58
N ASP A 76 -3.77 16.08 23.77
CA ASP A 76 -3.32 17.28 24.49
C ASP A 76 -3.22 18.47 23.55
N ASN A 77 -2.83 18.21 22.27
CA ASN A 77 -2.72 19.17 21.19
C ASN A 77 -3.27 18.56 19.89
N GLU A 78 -3.42 19.41 18.85
CA GLU A 78 -3.87 18.95 17.52
C GLU A 78 -2.81 18.10 16.85
N VAL A 79 -3.25 17.03 16.16
CA VAL A 79 -2.40 16.14 15.37
C VAL A 79 -3.05 15.91 14.01
N PHE A 80 -2.27 16.05 12.95
CA PHE A 80 -2.67 15.70 11.59
C PHE A 80 -2.11 14.34 11.21
N TYR A 81 -2.95 13.46 10.72
CA TYR A 81 -2.57 12.14 10.23
C TYR A 81 -2.73 12.04 8.73
N TYR A 82 -1.65 11.70 8.05
CA TYR A 82 -1.61 11.40 6.63
C TYR A 82 -1.40 9.90 6.47
N ILE A 83 -2.42 9.20 5.98
CA ILE A 83 -2.43 7.74 5.93
C ILE A 83 -2.13 7.28 4.52
N SER A 84 -1.14 6.43 4.36
CA SER A 84 -0.78 5.76 3.13
C SER A 84 -0.82 4.25 3.32
N GLN A 85 -1.25 3.53 2.28
CA GLN A 85 -1.22 2.07 2.30
C GLN A 85 -0.83 1.51 0.94
N LYS A 86 -0.11 0.40 0.97
CA LYS A 86 0.18 -0.42 -0.20
C LYS A 86 -0.63 -1.70 -0.14
N ARG A 87 -1.29 -2.01 -1.23
CA ARG A 87 -2.04 -3.26 -1.38
C ARG A 87 -1.40 -4.07 -2.50
N LYS A 88 -1.25 -5.35 -2.29
CA LYS A 88 -0.73 -6.28 -3.29
C LYS A 88 -1.81 -7.25 -3.70
N ARG A 89 -2.03 -7.36 -5.01
CA ARG A 89 -2.84 -8.39 -5.63
C ARG A 89 -1.88 -9.42 -6.21
N SER A 90 -1.92 -10.65 -5.73
CA SER A 90 -1.02 -11.70 -6.20
C SER A 90 -1.39 -12.22 -7.58
N VAL A 91 -2.70 -12.28 -7.88
CA VAL A 91 -3.26 -12.69 -9.18
C VAL A 91 -4.53 -11.89 -9.45
N ALA A 92 -4.88 -11.73 -10.74
CA ALA A 92 -5.96 -10.84 -11.20
C ALA A 92 -7.34 -11.09 -10.56
N PHE A 93 -7.65 -12.34 -10.21
CA PHE A 93 -8.94 -12.73 -9.62
C PHE A 93 -8.96 -12.71 -8.07
N MET A 94 -7.84 -12.41 -7.42
CA MET A 94 -7.78 -12.31 -5.96
C MET A 94 -7.99 -10.87 -5.49
N GLN A 95 -8.58 -10.72 -4.31
CA GLN A 95 -8.73 -9.44 -3.63
C GLN A 95 -7.34 -8.90 -3.22
N PRO A 96 -7.06 -7.60 -3.45
CA PRO A 96 -5.81 -7.00 -2.99
C PRO A 96 -5.72 -7.03 -1.45
N LYS A 97 -4.58 -7.46 -0.93
CA LYS A 97 -4.30 -7.45 0.52
C LYS A 97 -3.40 -6.26 0.87
N VAL A 98 -3.66 -5.60 1.98
CA VAL A 98 -2.78 -4.56 2.51
C VAL A 98 -1.48 -5.22 2.95
N THR A 99 -0.36 -4.78 2.37
CA THR A 99 0.99 -5.28 2.66
C THR A 99 1.81 -4.32 3.50
N ASP A 100 1.54 -3.03 3.37
CA ASP A 100 2.21 -2.00 4.16
C ASP A 100 1.22 -0.85 4.42
N ARG A 101 1.30 -0.26 5.60
CA ARG A 101 0.56 0.95 5.97
C ARG A 101 1.47 1.85 6.76
N ARG A 102 1.45 3.13 6.41
CA ARG A 102 2.22 4.18 7.05
C ARG A 102 1.32 5.33 7.44
N ILE A 103 1.65 5.95 8.56
CA ILE A 103 0.96 7.12 9.08
C ILE A 103 2.01 8.18 9.37
N LEU A 104 2.02 9.23 8.56
CA LEU A 104 2.77 10.43 8.90
C LEU A 104 1.91 11.25 9.88
N ALA A 105 2.40 11.44 11.09
CA ALA A 105 1.76 12.24 12.13
C ALA A 105 2.52 13.56 12.29
N VAL A 106 1.80 14.66 12.16
CA VAL A 106 2.32 16.01 12.39
C VAL A 106 1.67 16.53 13.66
N TYR A 107 2.46 16.69 14.71
CA TYR A 107 2.04 17.17 16.02
C TYR A 107 2.21 18.66 16.10
N PHE A 108 1.18 19.36 16.56
CA PHE A 108 1.22 20.80 16.75
C PHE A 108 1.40 21.14 18.24
N ASP A 109 1.94 22.31 18.49
CA ASP A 109 1.97 22.90 19.81
C ASP A 109 0.71 23.75 20.10
N GLN A 110 0.63 24.34 21.29
CA GLN A 110 -0.48 25.22 21.67
C GLN A 110 -0.61 26.48 20.80
N LYS A 111 0.44 26.84 20.05
CA LYS A 111 0.47 27.99 19.12
C LYS A 111 0.20 27.58 17.68
N SER A 112 -0.31 26.36 17.46
CA SER A 112 -0.58 25.78 16.14
C SER A 112 0.66 25.73 15.23
N LYS A 113 1.84 25.52 15.81
CA LYS A 113 3.09 25.29 15.10
C LYS A 113 3.52 23.84 15.22
N VAL A 114 4.18 23.33 14.19
CA VAL A 114 4.71 21.97 14.18
C VAL A 114 5.71 21.78 15.33
N ALA A 115 5.37 20.94 16.26
CA ALA A 115 6.22 20.55 17.40
C ALA A 115 7.10 19.36 17.03
N SER A 116 6.54 18.37 16.34
CA SER A 116 7.27 17.19 15.90
C SER A 116 6.57 16.51 14.74
N ILE A 117 7.32 15.71 14.01
CA ILE A 117 6.80 14.87 12.91
C ILE A 117 7.30 13.45 13.12
N SER A 118 6.42 12.47 13.00
CA SER A 118 6.72 11.06 13.12
C SER A 118 6.12 10.27 11.97
N ASN A 119 6.79 9.20 11.55
CA ASN A 119 6.31 8.31 10.51
C ASN A 119 6.13 6.90 11.07
N TYR A 120 4.91 6.57 11.41
CA TYR A 120 4.58 5.31 12.05
C TYR A 120 4.25 4.22 11.03
N GLY A 121 4.66 3.01 11.35
CA GLY A 121 4.29 1.79 10.67
C GLY A 121 4.31 0.61 11.63
N LEU A 122 4.05 -0.58 11.13
CA LEU A 122 4.19 -1.80 11.91
C LEU A 122 5.54 -2.45 11.61
N GLN A 123 6.27 -2.77 12.66
CA GLN A 123 7.44 -3.63 12.63
C GLN A 123 7.24 -4.73 13.68
N ASP A 124 7.29 -5.98 13.22
CA ASP A 124 7.02 -7.15 14.07
C ASP A 124 5.70 -7.06 14.86
N GLY A 125 4.66 -6.50 14.23
CA GLY A 125 3.35 -6.30 14.83
C GLY A 125 3.25 -5.19 15.87
N LYS A 126 4.31 -4.42 16.08
CA LYS A 126 4.36 -3.28 17.00
C LYS A 126 4.45 -1.97 16.22
N VAL A 127 3.89 -0.91 16.80
CA VAL A 127 4.03 0.45 16.25
C VAL A 127 5.49 0.87 16.36
N PHE A 128 6.05 1.29 15.25
CA PHE A 128 7.43 1.75 15.15
C PHE A 128 7.46 3.10 14.43
N ASP A 129 8.23 4.06 14.97
CA ASP A 129 8.46 5.35 14.32
C ASP A 129 9.74 5.29 13.50
N PHE A 130 9.60 5.41 12.20
CA PHE A 130 10.71 5.32 11.24
C PHE A 130 11.57 6.58 11.16
N ILE A 131 11.12 7.72 11.72
CA ILE A 131 11.91 8.95 11.82
C ILE A 131 12.81 8.87 13.05
N SER A 132 12.25 8.67 14.23
CA SER A 132 13.01 8.56 15.47
C SER A 132 13.69 7.20 15.66
N ARG A 133 13.28 6.20 14.88
CA ARG A 133 13.72 4.79 14.98
C ARG A 133 13.49 4.18 16.36
N THR A 134 12.37 4.53 16.96
CA THR A 134 11.98 4.07 18.28
C THR A 134 10.61 3.40 18.25
N THR A 135 10.35 2.55 19.22
CA THR A 135 9.00 2.04 19.52
C THR A 135 8.43 2.94 20.60
N PRO A 136 7.40 3.74 20.29
CA PRO A 136 6.79 4.60 21.28
C PRO A 136 6.22 3.75 22.44
N THR A 137 6.37 4.21 23.65
CA THR A 137 5.91 3.50 24.84
C THR A 137 4.78 4.26 25.52
N GLY A 138 3.55 3.82 25.31
CA GLY A 138 2.37 4.28 26.07
C GLY A 138 1.68 5.52 25.52
N GLY A 139 0.43 5.68 25.93
CA GLY A 139 -0.41 6.84 25.63
C GLY A 139 -1.68 6.50 24.85
N LYS A 140 -2.68 7.40 24.92
CA LYS A 140 -3.95 7.30 24.17
C LYS A 140 -3.73 7.36 22.66
N ASP A 141 -2.73 8.12 22.24
CA ASP A 141 -2.29 8.28 20.85
C ASP A 141 -1.81 6.94 20.26
N LEU A 142 -1.05 6.15 21.02
CA LEU A 142 -0.57 4.84 20.56
C LEU A 142 -1.69 3.83 20.32
N SER A 143 -2.72 3.83 21.16
CA SER A 143 -3.88 2.95 20.95
C SER A 143 -4.60 3.32 19.67
N PHE A 144 -4.75 4.60 19.37
CA PHE A 144 -5.34 5.11 18.15
C PHE A 144 -4.48 4.75 16.91
N LEU A 145 -3.18 5.02 16.99
CA LEU A 145 -2.22 4.66 15.92
C LEU A 145 -2.18 3.16 15.65
N GLY A 146 -2.18 2.35 16.71
CA GLY A 146 -2.23 0.89 16.60
C GLY A 146 -3.49 0.41 15.86
N GLN A 147 -4.64 0.99 16.15
CA GLN A 147 -5.89 0.69 15.46
C GLN A 147 -5.85 1.11 13.99
N LEU A 148 -5.36 2.31 13.70
CA LEU A 148 -5.20 2.79 12.32
C LEU A 148 -4.25 1.90 11.50
N LEU A 149 -3.12 1.51 12.09
CA LEU A 149 -2.11 0.66 11.43
C LEU A 149 -2.60 -0.77 11.25
N ALA A 150 -3.31 -1.33 12.23
CA ALA A 150 -3.88 -2.67 12.12
C ALA A 150 -4.96 -2.79 11.04
N GLY A 151 -5.43 -1.66 10.51
CA GLY A 151 -6.40 -1.66 9.41
C GLY A 151 -7.79 -2.00 9.86
N VAL A 152 -8.16 -1.52 10.99
CA VAL A 152 -9.48 -1.75 11.53
C VAL A 152 -10.53 -1.09 10.65
N GLY A 153 -11.13 -1.89 9.80
CA GLY A 153 -12.50 -1.66 9.33
C GLY A 153 -13.53 -1.96 10.43
N LYS A 154 -13.15 -1.85 11.69
CA LYS A 154 -14.06 -1.86 12.84
C LYS A 154 -14.15 -0.43 13.35
N ALA A 155 -15.31 0.17 13.16
CA ALA A 155 -15.67 1.42 13.78
C ALA A 155 -15.27 1.42 15.28
N PRO A 156 -14.83 2.55 15.86
CA PRO A 156 -14.64 2.66 17.29
C PRO A 156 -16.00 2.47 17.97
N GLY A 157 -16.31 1.28 18.40
CA GLY A 157 -17.61 0.96 18.98
C GLY A 157 -17.86 -0.52 19.26
N SER A 158 -17.03 -1.44 18.75
CA SER A 158 -17.17 -2.85 19.07
C SER A 158 -16.03 -3.35 19.96
N ILE A 159 -15.80 -2.71 21.07
CA ILE A 159 -15.23 -3.39 22.23
C ILE A 159 -16.36 -4.31 22.70
N GLY A 160 -16.24 -5.59 22.33
CA GLY A 160 -17.20 -6.60 22.74
C GLY A 160 -17.34 -6.53 24.25
N ALA A 161 -18.51 -6.16 24.69
CA ALA A 161 -18.95 -6.43 26.06
C ALA A 161 -18.84 -7.93 26.26
N GLY A 162 -17.79 -8.36 26.96
CA GLY A 162 -17.73 -9.68 27.53
C GLY A 162 -18.95 -9.81 28.45
N GLY A 163 -19.95 -10.58 28.02
CA GLY A 163 -21.05 -10.97 28.88
C GLY A 163 -20.49 -11.71 30.09
N PRO A 164 -21.07 -11.53 31.27
CA PRO A 164 -20.64 -12.25 32.45
C PRO A 164 -20.86 -13.75 32.27
N PRO A 165 -20.01 -14.63 32.86
CA PRO A 165 -20.25 -16.07 32.83
C PRO A 165 -21.56 -16.35 33.58
N GLY A 166 -22.47 -17.01 32.88
CA GLY A 166 -23.75 -17.41 33.42
C GLY A 166 -23.58 -18.31 34.64
N GLN A 167 -24.37 -18.04 35.63
CA GLN A 167 -24.69 -18.95 36.72
C GLN A 167 -25.56 -20.08 36.20
#